data_749b40fd31ef2ce98c4fe935380de1fe
#
_entry.id   749b40fd31ef2ce98c4fe935380de1fe
#
_cell.length_a   1.000
_cell.length_b   1.000
_cell.length_c   1.000
_cell.angle_alpha   90.00
_cell.angle_beta   90.00
_cell.angle_gamma   90.00
#
_symmetry.space_group_name_H-M   'P 1'
#
loop_
_entity.id
_entity.type
_entity.pdbx_description
1 polymer ?
#
loop_
_entity_poly.entity_id
_entity_poly.type
_entity_poly.pdbx_seq_one_letter_code
_entity_poly.pdbx_strand_id
1 'polypeptide(L)'
;MHREVQRYIAVIKNPLVILYRLLTGMACYYDATNWSERPFFNTRGTRNKCVVINPENNIDYYFKTSMLKEGKNYKPEFWSEIIASEVGRSLGFNVLEYNIAKHGSDVGCLSQSMNSDEESLTEGIGLLTGYDNTYNPNDKTSYSAYTFDFIRKALEYFQWGEYIDDIIKIVIFDSIIGNSDRHQENWGFITTLNPIAREGNKTLVNKLASLLRIKKNDVKEIEVTIKLIPMQGRFAPIYDSGCCLAREKSDEDVTKLLRDSLMFDSYINRGKSEIRWGERGEKLNHFALIKEIRKAYKETVDNEIRRIIEVFNPNNIREIIFNIDIALPDDLKASYALSEERKELIYRLIINRFNRLKEVLL
;
A
#
# COMPACT_ATOMS: atom_id res chain seq x y z
N MET A 1 -17.87 -1.72 16.77
CA MET A 1 -17.02 -2.66 17.53
C MET A 1 -17.55 -4.10 17.55
N HIS A 2 -18.75 -4.40 18.05
CA HIS A 2 -19.26 -5.80 18.14
C HIS A 2 -19.57 -6.44 16.76
N ARG A 3 -20.05 -5.70 15.77
CA ARG A 3 -20.35 -6.21 14.41
C ARG A 3 -19.10 -6.39 13.54
N GLU A 4 -18.04 -5.62 13.77
CA GLU A 4 -16.77 -5.79 13.08
C GLU A 4 -16.01 -7.00 13.61
N VAL A 5 -15.99 -7.20 14.92
CA VAL A 5 -15.39 -8.40 15.54
C VAL A 5 -16.09 -9.68 15.04
N GLN A 6 -17.42 -9.67 14.88
CA GLN A 6 -18.15 -10.82 14.33
C GLN A 6 -17.87 -11.06 12.84
N ARG A 7 -17.59 -10.02 12.05
CA ARG A 7 -17.13 -10.19 10.65
C ARG A 7 -15.73 -10.80 10.59
N TYR A 8 -14.81 -10.39 11.47
CA TYR A 8 -13.47 -10.98 11.54
C TYR A 8 -13.50 -12.48 11.94
N ILE A 9 -14.32 -12.85 12.89
CA ILE A 9 -14.45 -14.25 13.35
C ILE A 9 -15.07 -15.16 12.28
N ALA A 10 -15.91 -14.63 11.41
CA ALA A 10 -16.54 -15.42 10.33
C ALA A 10 -15.61 -15.73 9.15
N VAL A 11 -14.47 -15.03 9.03
CA VAL A 11 -13.60 -15.09 7.85
C VAL A 11 -12.46 -16.12 7.99
N ILE A 12 -12.06 -16.48 9.20
CA ILE A 12 -10.95 -17.44 9.42
C ILE A 12 -11.49 -18.66 10.17
N LYS A 13 -11.69 -19.76 9.45
CA LYS A 13 -12.18 -21.02 10.06
C LYS A 13 -11.08 -21.86 10.75
N ASN A 14 -9.80 -21.54 10.56
CA ASN A 14 -8.72 -22.24 11.26
C ASN A 14 -8.53 -21.64 12.67
N PRO A 15 -9.02 -22.31 13.74
CA PRO A 15 -8.99 -21.76 15.09
C PRO A 15 -7.58 -21.52 15.62
N LEU A 16 -6.57 -22.23 15.12
CA LEU A 16 -5.18 -22.06 15.53
C LEU A 16 -4.58 -20.76 14.96
N VAL A 17 -4.89 -20.41 13.73
CA VAL A 17 -4.45 -19.14 13.10
C VAL A 17 -5.10 -17.94 13.80
N ILE A 18 -6.41 -18.04 14.10
CA ILE A 18 -7.13 -17.02 14.86
C ILE A 18 -6.50 -16.86 16.25
N LEU A 19 -6.28 -17.98 16.95
CA LEU A 19 -5.74 -17.99 18.30
C LEU A 19 -4.30 -17.43 18.32
N TYR A 20 -3.46 -17.85 17.38
CA TYR A 20 -2.10 -17.34 17.25
C TYR A 20 -2.11 -15.83 17.05
N ARG A 21 -2.96 -15.33 16.15
CA ARG A 21 -3.07 -13.91 15.86
C ARG A 21 -3.68 -13.11 17.03
N LEU A 22 -4.69 -13.65 17.70
CA LEU A 22 -5.27 -13.02 18.89
C LEU A 22 -4.26 -12.94 20.05
N LEU A 23 -3.36 -13.92 20.16
CA LEU A 23 -2.34 -13.98 21.20
C LEU A 23 -1.10 -13.15 20.88
N THR A 24 -0.67 -13.09 19.62
CA THR A 24 0.58 -12.46 19.21
C THR A 24 0.39 -11.14 18.47
N GLY A 25 -0.76 -10.92 17.85
CA GLY A 25 -1.03 -9.77 16.98
C GLY A 25 -0.21 -9.74 15.70
N MET A 26 0.58 -10.80 15.39
CA MET A 26 1.57 -10.83 14.31
C MET A 26 1.09 -11.62 13.09
N ALA A 27 1.81 -11.44 11.97
CA ALA A 27 1.60 -12.15 10.71
C ALA A 27 1.58 -13.68 10.90
N CYS A 28 0.63 -14.34 10.25
CA CYS A 28 0.45 -15.79 10.28
C CYS A 28 1.08 -16.44 9.05
N TYR A 29 1.25 -17.76 9.10
CA TYR A 29 1.64 -18.57 7.95
C TYR A 29 0.42 -19.31 7.36
N TYR A 30 0.31 -19.28 6.02
CA TYR A 30 -0.68 -20.01 5.26
C TYR A 30 -0.02 -20.96 4.27
N ASP A 31 -0.42 -22.23 4.27
CA ASP A 31 -0.11 -23.14 3.17
C ASP A 31 -1.22 -23.03 2.12
N ALA A 32 -0.97 -22.21 1.12
CA ALA A 32 -1.86 -21.99 -0.02
C ALA A 32 -1.51 -22.88 -1.22
N THR A 33 -0.68 -23.93 -1.05
CA THR A 33 -0.18 -24.79 -2.14
C THR A 33 -1.33 -25.38 -2.97
N ASN A 34 -2.43 -25.74 -2.31
CA ASN A 34 -3.60 -26.34 -2.94
C ASN A 34 -4.74 -25.36 -3.20
N TRP A 35 -4.53 -24.07 -3.01
CA TRP A 35 -5.54 -23.06 -3.34
C TRP A 35 -5.61 -22.87 -4.85
N SER A 36 -6.83 -22.82 -5.38
CA SER A 36 -7.03 -22.63 -6.83
C SER A 36 -6.75 -21.18 -7.21
N GLU A 37 -6.04 -21.00 -8.33
CA GLU A 37 -5.82 -19.67 -8.91
C GLU A 37 -7.06 -19.18 -9.67
N ARG A 38 -7.32 -17.88 -9.63
CA ARG A 38 -8.30 -17.24 -10.50
C ARG A 38 -7.78 -17.19 -11.93
N PRO A 39 -8.41 -17.89 -12.89
CA PRO A 39 -8.01 -17.82 -14.29
C PRO A 39 -8.21 -16.41 -14.85
N PHE A 40 -7.31 -15.98 -15.74
CA PHE A 40 -7.37 -14.69 -16.46
C PHE A 40 -7.22 -13.43 -15.60
N PHE A 41 -6.80 -13.56 -14.35
CA PHE A 41 -6.49 -12.39 -13.54
C PHE A 41 -5.05 -11.93 -13.86
N ASN A 42 -4.93 -11.06 -14.87
CA ASN A 42 -3.63 -10.52 -15.27
C ASN A 42 -3.24 -9.39 -14.32
N THR A 43 -2.44 -9.70 -13.31
CA THR A 43 -1.93 -8.70 -12.38
C THR A 43 -0.78 -7.93 -13.05
N ARG A 44 -0.96 -6.62 -13.25
CA ARG A 44 0.12 -5.75 -13.76
C ARG A 44 1.29 -5.72 -12.76
N GLY A 45 2.52 -5.65 -13.27
CA GLY A 45 3.74 -5.51 -12.48
C GLY A 45 4.84 -6.51 -12.85
N THR A 46 6.04 -6.32 -12.28
CA THR A 46 7.26 -7.06 -12.62
C THR A 46 7.50 -8.31 -11.75
N ARG A 47 6.62 -8.59 -10.78
CA ARG A 47 6.73 -9.70 -9.83
C ARG A 47 5.78 -10.83 -10.21
N ASN A 48 6.13 -12.07 -9.85
CA ASN A 48 5.17 -13.16 -9.86
C ASN A 48 4.12 -12.90 -8.78
N LYS A 49 2.91 -12.62 -9.21
CA LYS A 49 1.75 -12.46 -8.35
C LYS A 49 0.55 -13.13 -9.00
N CYS A 50 -0.24 -13.81 -8.20
CA CYS A 50 -1.48 -14.43 -8.62
C CYS A 50 -2.58 -14.16 -7.60
N VAL A 51 -3.81 -14.34 -8.02
CA VAL A 51 -4.96 -14.34 -7.13
C VAL A 51 -5.32 -15.79 -6.86
N VAL A 52 -5.36 -16.15 -5.57
CA VAL A 52 -5.71 -17.49 -5.10
C VAL A 52 -6.98 -17.44 -4.27
N ILE A 53 -7.80 -18.48 -4.37
CA ILE A 53 -9.07 -18.56 -3.65
C ILE A 53 -8.86 -19.43 -2.42
N ASN A 54 -9.12 -18.89 -1.24
CA ASN A 54 -9.10 -19.68 -0.01
C ASN A 54 -10.33 -20.62 0.00
N PRO A 55 -10.11 -21.95 0.00
CA PRO A 55 -11.20 -22.93 -0.09
C PRO A 55 -12.10 -22.96 1.16
N GLU A 56 -11.64 -22.41 2.28
CA GLU A 56 -12.41 -22.39 3.53
C GLU A 56 -13.51 -21.32 3.54
N ASN A 57 -13.26 -20.16 2.89
CA ASN A 57 -14.16 -19.01 2.93
C ASN A 57 -14.56 -18.48 1.55
N ASN A 58 -13.98 -19.04 0.47
CA ASN A 58 -14.19 -18.63 -0.90
C ASN A 58 -13.85 -17.14 -1.17
N ILE A 59 -12.89 -16.60 -0.42
CA ILE A 59 -12.40 -15.22 -0.57
C ILE A 59 -11.13 -15.22 -1.41
N ASP A 60 -10.98 -14.19 -2.23
CA ASP A 60 -9.79 -13.96 -3.04
C ASP A 60 -8.64 -13.41 -2.18
N TYR A 61 -7.45 -13.95 -2.41
CA TYR A 61 -6.20 -13.50 -1.82
C TYR A 61 -5.17 -13.22 -2.91
N TYR A 62 -4.39 -12.19 -2.71
CA TYR A 62 -3.24 -11.84 -3.56
C TYR A 62 -1.98 -12.48 -2.98
N PHE A 63 -1.39 -13.40 -3.71
CA PHE A 63 -0.09 -13.96 -3.39
C PHE A 63 0.99 -13.24 -4.20
N LYS A 64 2.07 -12.81 -3.54
CA LYS A 64 3.21 -12.11 -4.15
C LYS A 64 4.51 -12.75 -3.67
N THR A 65 5.43 -13.03 -4.61
CA THR A 65 6.82 -13.41 -4.29
C THR A 65 7.73 -12.20 -4.28
N SER A 66 8.96 -12.37 -3.79
CA SER A 66 10.02 -11.39 -4.00
C SER A 66 10.44 -11.33 -5.45
N MET A 67 10.86 -10.14 -5.91
CA MET A 67 11.33 -9.97 -7.29
C MET A 67 12.63 -10.77 -7.51
N LEU A 68 12.62 -11.63 -8.52
CA LEU A 68 13.80 -12.27 -9.08
C LEU A 68 14.15 -11.52 -10.37
N LYS A 69 15.22 -10.75 -10.35
CA LYS A 69 15.75 -10.08 -11.54
C LYS A 69 17.19 -10.54 -11.75
N GLU A 70 17.58 -10.77 -13.01
CA GLU A 70 18.92 -11.19 -13.37
C GLU A 70 19.99 -10.30 -12.71
N GLY A 71 20.90 -10.91 -11.93
CA GLY A 71 21.93 -10.22 -11.17
C GLY A 71 21.47 -9.49 -9.89
N LYS A 72 20.19 -9.55 -9.52
CA LYS A 72 19.66 -8.94 -8.28
C LYS A 72 18.65 -9.87 -7.61
N ASN A 73 18.96 -10.28 -6.40
CA ASN A 73 18.06 -11.10 -5.58
C ASN A 73 17.51 -10.24 -4.44
N TYR A 74 16.24 -9.84 -4.55
CA TYR A 74 15.53 -9.09 -3.53
C TYR A 74 14.82 -10.01 -2.54
N LYS A 75 15.45 -11.10 -2.11
CA LYS A 75 14.87 -12.07 -1.14
C LYS A 75 14.04 -11.43 -0.03
N PRO A 76 14.48 -10.32 0.61
CA PRO A 76 13.73 -9.72 1.71
C PRO A 76 12.49 -8.92 1.31
N GLU A 77 12.14 -8.82 0.03
CA GLU A 77 11.10 -7.90 -0.43
C GLU A 77 9.70 -8.25 0.11
N PHE A 78 9.31 -9.53 0.10
CA PHE A 78 8.03 -9.92 0.68
C PHE A 78 7.99 -9.69 2.20
N TRP A 79 9.13 -9.79 2.89
CA TRP A 79 9.25 -9.43 4.30
C TRP A 79 9.04 -7.93 4.54
N SER A 80 9.48 -7.09 3.62
CA SER A 80 9.25 -5.65 3.72
C SER A 80 7.77 -5.30 3.67
N GLU A 81 6.95 -6.00 2.84
CA GLU A 81 5.49 -5.88 2.84
C GLU A 81 4.90 -6.23 4.20
N ILE A 82 5.28 -7.40 4.75
CA ILE A 82 4.76 -7.92 6.02
C ILE A 82 5.15 -7.00 7.17
N ILE A 83 6.44 -6.64 7.28
CA ILE A 83 6.94 -5.77 8.36
C ILE A 83 6.30 -4.38 8.27
N ALA A 84 6.19 -3.79 7.08
CA ALA A 84 5.53 -2.50 6.89
C ALA A 84 4.07 -2.55 7.34
N SER A 85 3.35 -3.63 7.03
CA SER A 85 1.98 -3.86 7.49
C SER A 85 1.89 -3.93 9.02
N GLU A 86 2.71 -4.75 9.67
CA GLU A 86 2.66 -4.91 11.13
C GLU A 86 3.08 -3.63 11.86
N VAL A 87 4.12 -2.94 11.39
CA VAL A 87 4.53 -1.63 11.93
C VAL A 87 3.43 -0.60 11.71
N GLY A 88 2.84 -0.54 10.52
CA GLY A 88 1.75 0.38 10.22
C GLY A 88 0.55 0.18 11.14
N ARG A 89 0.14 -1.07 11.34
CA ARG A 89 -0.94 -1.42 12.29
C ARG A 89 -0.61 -1.01 13.72
N SER A 90 0.60 -1.28 14.18
CA SER A 90 1.03 -0.90 15.53
C SER A 90 1.05 0.61 15.76
N LEU A 91 1.22 1.39 14.68
CA LEU A 91 1.17 2.85 14.69
C LEU A 91 -0.23 3.41 14.38
N GLY A 92 -1.25 2.55 14.20
CA GLY A 92 -2.63 2.94 13.96
C GLY A 92 -2.92 3.44 12.54
N PHE A 93 -2.08 3.11 11.56
CA PHE A 93 -2.39 3.34 10.15
C PHE A 93 -3.38 2.31 9.61
N ASN A 94 -4.23 2.73 8.69
CA ASN A 94 -5.06 1.82 7.91
C ASN A 94 -4.21 1.19 6.79
N VAL A 95 -3.56 0.08 7.07
CA VAL A 95 -2.70 -0.65 6.13
C VAL A 95 -3.32 -1.98 5.75
N LEU A 96 -3.09 -2.42 4.52
CA LEU A 96 -3.46 -3.76 4.08
C LEU A 96 -2.63 -4.78 4.86
N GLU A 97 -3.32 -5.81 5.32
CA GLU A 97 -2.71 -6.87 6.08
C GLU A 97 -2.01 -7.87 5.18
N TYR A 98 -0.75 -8.16 5.50
CA TYR A 98 0.03 -9.19 4.82
C TYR A 98 0.44 -10.30 5.78
N ASN A 99 0.36 -11.53 5.29
CA ASN A 99 0.75 -12.75 5.99
C ASN A 99 1.81 -13.49 5.20
N ILE A 100 2.50 -14.45 5.84
CA ILE A 100 3.45 -15.34 5.16
C ILE A 100 2.65 -16.42 4.46
N ALA A 101 3.02 -16.78 3.23
CA ALA A 101 2.39 -17.92 2.57
C ALA A 101 3.35 -18.70 1.69
N LYS A 102 3.03 -19.99 1.50
CA LYS A 102 3.59 -20.85 0.47
C LYS A 102 2.49 -21.15 -0.56
N HIS A 103 2.82 -21.01 -1.84
CA HIS A 103 1.95 -21.43 -2.95
C HIS A 103 2.80 -22.17 -3.99
N GLY A 104 2.45 -23.43 -4.25
CA GLY A 104 3.31 -24.31 -5.01
C GLY A 104 4.69 -24.48 -4.36
N SER A 105 5.76 -24.16 -5.09
CA SER A 105 7.14 -24.16 -4.60
C SER A 105 7.57 -22.81 -3.99
N ASP A 106 6.79 -21.78 -4.19
CA ASP A 106 7.17 -20.41 -3.88
C ASP A 106 6.71 -19.99 -2.47
N VAL A 107 7.55 -19.21 -1.80
CA VAL A 107 7.22 -18.54 -0.53
C VAL A 107 7.18 -17.04 -0.76
N GLY A 108 6.19 -16.40 -0.17
CA GLY A 108 5.95 -14.97 -0.34
C GLY A 108 5.00 -14.40 0.71
N CYS A 109 4.39 -13.28 0.38
CA CYS A 109 3.33 -12.69 1.20
C CYS A 109 1.96 -12.88 0.57
N LEU A 110 0.96 -12.95 1.44
CA LEU A 110 -0.44 -13.16 1.12
C LEU A 110 -1.28 -12.06 1.76
N SER A 111 -2.12 -11.39 0.98
CA SER A 111 -3.08 -10.43 1.48
C SER A 111 -4.49 -10.78 1.00
N GLN A 112 -5.48 -10.65 1.87
CA GLN A 112 -6.87 -10.77 1.45
C GLN A 112 -7.23 -9.64 0.49
N SER A 113 -8.10 -9.90 -0.48
CA SER A 113 -8.68 -8.85 -1.32
C SER A 113 -9.32 -7.77 -0.45
N MET A 114 -8.99 -6.51 -0.71
CA MET A 114 -9.52 -5.37 0.05
C MET A 114 -10.90 -4.91 -0.44
N ASN A 115 -11.36 -5.45 -1.55
CA ASN A 115 -12.68 -5.19 -2.12
C ASN A 115 -13.50 -6.48 -2.18
N SER A 116 -14.81 -6.34 -2.00
CA SER A 116 -15.80 -7.40 -2.19
C SER A 116 -16.18 -7.52 -3.68
N ASP A 117 -17.02 -8.52 -4.01
CA ASP A 117 -17.51 -8.73 -5.38
C ASP A 117 -18.30 -7.53 -5.93
N GLU A 118 -18.89 -6.71 -5.06
CA GLU A 118 -19.65 -5.50 -5.43
C GLU A 118 -18.78 -4.24 -5.44
N GLU A 119 -17.54 -4.33 -5.01
CA GLU A 119 -16.59 -3.23 -4.95
C GLU A 119 -15.50 -3.39 -6.02
N SER A 120 -14.88 -2.29 -6.40
CA SER A 120 -13.71 -2.27 -7.26
C SER A 120 -12.65 -1.31 -6.72
N LEU A 121 -11.38 -1.69 -6.88
CA LEU A 121 -10.26 -0.80 -6.60
C LEU A 121 -10.04 0.13 -7.78
N THR A 122 -10.16 1.43 -7.55
CA THR A 122 -9.74 2.48 -8.47
C THR A 122 -8.40 3.03 -7.99
N GLU A 123 -7.32 2.63 -8.63
CA GLU A 123 -5.97 3.12 -8.32
C GLU A 123 -5.85 4.62 -8.62
N GLY A 124 -4.93 5.31 -7.93
CA GLY A 124 -4.70 6.75 -8.14
C GLY A 124 -4.40 7.13 -9.58
N ILE A 125 -3.80 6.24 -10.37
CA ILE A 125 -3.59 6.45 -11.82
C ILE A 125 -4.92 6.72 -12.54
N GLY A 126 -6.00 6.00 -12.19
CA GLY A 126 -7.31 6.21 -12.79
C GLY A 126 -7.89 7.58 -12.45
N LEU A 127 -7.67 8.04 -11.21
CA LEU A 127 -8.07 9.38 -10.78
C LEU A 127 -7.28 10.47 -11.53
N LEU A 128 -5.95 10.33 -11.60
CA LEU A 128 -5.07 11.34 -12.21
C LEU A 128 -5.30 11.46 -13.71
N THR A 129 -5.43 10.35 -14.42
CA THR A 129 -5.72 10.33 -15.87
C THR A 129 -7.15 10.78 -16.17
N GLY A 130 -8.10 10.58 -15.25
CA GLY A 130 -9.46 11.12 -15.36
C GLY A 130 -9.51 12.64 -15.16
N TYR A 131 -8.64 13.20 -14.33
CA TYR A 131 -8.51 14.66 -14.13
C TYR A 131 -7.77 15.33 -15.28
N ASP A 132 -6.66 14.74 -15.74
CA ASP A 132 -5.87 15.24 -16.86
C ASP A 132 -5.60 14.10 -17.84
N ASN A 133 -6.30 14.09 -18.96
CA ASN A 133 -6.20 13.07 -19.99
C ASN A 133 -4.88 13.11 -20.78
N THR A 134 -4.08 14.15 -20.60
CA THR A 134 -2.73 14.26 -21.19
C THR A 134 -1.65 13.62 -20.32
N TYR A 135 -1.98 13.34 -19.03
CA TYR A 135 -1.06 12.68 -18.11
C TYR A 135 -0.85 11.22 -18.52
N ASN A 136 0.41 10.89 -18.89
CA ASN A 136 0.80 9.53 -19.26
C ASN A 136 1.88 9.01 -18.30
N PRO A 137 1.56 8.14 -17.35
CA PRO A 137 2.51 7.62 -16.35
C PRO A 137 3.63 6.75 -16.97
N ASN A 138 3.44 6.25 -18.21
CA ASN A 138 4.47 5.48 -18.92
C ASN A 138 5.49 6.38 -19.64
N ASP A 139 5.22 7.67 -19.75
CA ASP A 139 6.13 8.63 -20.34
C ASP A 139 7.02 9.25 -19.25
N LYS A 140 8.34 9.11 -19.41
CA LYS A 140 9.32 9.69 -18.49
C LYS A 140 9.20 11.21 -18.35
N THR A 141 8.71 11.90 -19.37
CA THR A 141 8.47 13.34 -19.34
C THR A 141 7.32 13.71 -18.37
N SER A 142 6.36 12.81 -18.17
CA SER A 142 5.25 12.99 -17.24
C SER A 142 5.60 12.69 -15.78
N TYR A 143 6.75 12.08 -15.50
CA TYR A 143 7.12 11.76 -14.10
C TYR A 143 7.23 12.98 -13.21
N SER A 144 7.65 14.14 -13.75
CA SER A 144 7.68 15.39 -13.00
C SER A 144 6.30 15.92 -12.63
N ALA A 145 5.25 15.53 -13.34
CA ALA A 145 3.88 15.92 -13.06
C ALA A 145 3.27 15.22 -11.86
N TYR A 146 3.80 14.07 -11.44
CA TYR A 146 3.30 13.33 -10.27
C TYR A 146 3.66 14.04 -8.96
N THR A 147 3.00 15.16 -8.70
CA THR A 147 3.25 16.02 -7.54
C THR A 147 2.12 15.93 -6.53
N PHE A 148 2.39 16.30 -5.28
CA PHE A 148 1.37 16.41 -4.24
C PHE A 148 0.24 17.38 -4.66
N ASP A 149 0.57 18.49 -5.30
CA ASP A 149 -0.42 19.44 -5.79
C ASP A 149 -1.29 18.88 -6.92
N PHE A 150 -0.71 18.08 -7.81
CA PHE A 150 -1.46 17.38 -8.87
C PHE A 150 -2.47 16.39 -8.28
N ILE A 151 -2.06 15.60 -7.27
CA ILE A 151 -2.95 14.70 -6.53
C ILE A 151 -4.07 15.49 -5.86
N ARG A 152 -3.73 16.58 -5.15
CA ARG A 152 -4.70 17.45 -4.48
C ARG A 152 -5.75 17.99 -5.46
N LYS A 153 -5.32 18.57 -6.60
CA LYS A 153 -6.21 19.11 -7.63
C LYS A 153 -7.13 18.03 -8.20
N ALA A 154 -6.62 16.84 -8.44
CA ALA A 154 -7.44 15.73 -8.94
C ALA A 154 -8.50 15.32 -7.90
N LEU A 155 -8.14 15.24 -6.61
CA LEU A 155 -9.08 14.93 -5.53
C LEU A 155 -10.17 16.01 -5.43
N GLU A 156 -9.79 17.29 -5.45
CA GLU A 156 -10.77 18.41 -5.42
C GLU A 156 -11.71 18.41 -6.63
N TYR A 157 -11.18 18.13 -7.83
CA TYR A 157 -11.98 18.05 -9.05
C TYR A 157 -13.09 16.99 -8.96
N PHE A 158 -12.78 15.83 -8.36
CA PHE A 158 -13.76 14.76 -8.15
C PHE A 158 -14.56 14.90 -6.85
N GLN A 159 -14.46 16.02 -6.13
CA GLN A 159 -15.12 16.29 -4.85
C GLN A 159 -14.72 15.31 -3.74
N TRP A 160 -13.47 14.83 -3.78
CA TRP A 160 -12.85 13.93 -2.80
C TRP A 160 -11.73 14.64 -2.01
N GLY A 161 -11.83 15.95 -1.86
CA GLY A 161 -10.83 16.78 -1.19
C GLY A 161 -10.58 16.38 0.27
N GLU A 162 -11.56 15.74 0.95
CA GLU A 162 -11.40 15.22 2.30
C GLU A 162 -10.34 14.12 2.41
N TYR A 163 -10.05 13.40 1.33
CA TYR A 163 -9.03 12.33 1.33
C TYR A 163 -7.60 12.84 1.16
N ILE A 164 -7.38 14.17 1.09
CA ILE A 164 -6.02 14.71 1.10
C ILE A 164 -5.29 14.36 2.40
N ASP A 165 -6.01 14.24 3.51
CA ASP A 165 -5.46 13.83 4.80
C ASP A 165 -4.94 12.39 4.76
N ASP A 166 -5.58 11.50 3.98
CA ASP A 166 -5.11 10.12 3.80
C ASP A 166 -3.84 10.06 2.94
N ILE A 167 -3.71 10.93 1.93
CA ILE A 167 -2.44 11.09 1.17
C ILE A 167 -1.33 11.61 2.09
N ILE A 168 -1.62 12.56 2.98
CA ILE A 168 -0.64 13.06 3.97
C ILE A 168 -0.20 11.94 4.91
N LYS A 169 -1.14 11.12 5.41
CA LYS A 169 -0.83 9.93 6.24
C LYS A 169 0.06 8.93 5.51
N ILE A 170 -0.18 8.67 4.21
CA ILE A 170 0.69 7.81 3.40
C ILE A 170 2.10 8.38 3.32
N VAL A 171 2.26 9.68 3.04
CA VAL A 171 3.58 10.33 2.96
C VAL A 171 4.32 10.24 4.30
N ILE A 172 3.61 10.43 5.41
CA ILE A 172 4.18 10.29 6.75
C ILE A 172 4.57 8.84 7.03
N PHE A 173 3.71 7.87 6.71
CA PHE A 173 4.02 6.45 6.88
C PHE A 173 5.23 6.04 6.03
N ASP A 174 5.26 6.42 4.75
CA ASP A 174 6.38 6.14 3.85
C ASP A 174 7.71 6.71 4.36
N SER A 175 7.66 7.85 5.10
CA SER A 175 8.85 8.41 5.74
C SER A 175 9.41 7.53 6.86
N ILE A 176 8.55 6.82 7.60
CA ILE A 176 8.94 5.92 8.70
C ILE A 176 9.56 4.63 8.15
N ILE A 177 8.92 4.01 7.18
CA ILE A 177 9.40 2.74 6.59
C ILE A 177 10.45 2.95 5.49
N GLY A 178 10.62 4.19 5.01
CA GLY A 178 11.55 4.53 3.91
C GLY A 178 11.10 4.03 2.55
N ASN A 179 9.80 4.01 2.28
CA ASN A 179 9.27 3.60 0.99
C ASN A 179 9.53 4.68 -0.07
N SER A 180 10.18 4.31 -1.16
CA SER A 180 10.56 5.21 -2.26
C SER A 180 9.79 4.97 -3.55
N ASP A 181 8.75 4.13 -3.51
CA ASP A 181 8.03 3.65 -4.70
C ASP A 181 6.49 3.85 -4.56
N ARG A 182 6.06 4.92 -3.90
CA ARG A 182 4.65 5.28 -3.80
C ARG A 182 4.17 5.95 -5.08
N HIS A 183 4.19 5.20 -6.18
CA HIS A 183 3.66 5.68 -7.46
C HIS A 183 2.11 5.61 -7.48
N GLN A 184 1.52 6.14 -8.53
CA GLN A 184 0.07 6.35 -8.66
C GLN A 184 -0.77 5.06 -8.69
N GLU A 185 -0.16 3.88 -8.82
CA GLU A 185 -0.84 2.58 -8.74
C GLU A 185 -0.80 1.99 -7.32
N ASN A 186 -0.04 2.60 -6.38
CA ASN A 186 0.17 2.08 -5.03
C ASN A 186 -0.70 2.79 -3.96
N TRP A 187 -1.73 3.48 -4.38
CA TRP A 187 -2.80 4.04 -3.56
C TRP A 187 -4.08 4.14 -4.39
N GLY A 188 -5.24 4.26 -3.74
CA GLY A 188 -6.48 4.33 -4.49
C GLY A 188 -7.72 4.37 -3.61
N PHE A 189 -8.84 4.11 -4.24
CA PHE A 189 -10.17 4.12 -3.64
C PHE A 189 -10.88 2.81 -3.89
N ILE A 190 -11.59 2.33 -2.89
CA ILE A 190 -12.53 1.22 -3.04
C ILE A 190 -13.89 1.84 -3.27
N THR A 191 -14.44 1.62 -4.46
CA THR A 191 -15.70 2.20 -4.91
C THR A 191 -16.76 1.11 -5.03
N THR A 192 -17.96 1.39 -4.54
CA THR A 192 -19.11 0.51 -4.72
C THR A 192 -19.82 0.84 -6.03
N LEU A 193 -20.09 -0.17 -6.83
CA LEU A 193 -21.01 -0.06 -7.95
C LEU A 193 -22.41 0.01 -7.36
N ASN A 194 -23.04 1.19 -7.35
CA ASN A 194 -24.42 1.33 -6.89
C ASN A 194 -25.34 0.53 -7.84
N PRO A 195 -26.04 -0.53 -7.36
CA PRO A 195 -26.96 -1.33 -8.20
C PRO A 195 -28.04 -0.48 -8.88
N ILE A 196 -28.48 0.60 -8.22
CA ILE A 196 -29.45 1.56 -8.80
C ILE A 196 -28.87 2.27 -10.03
N ALA A 197 -27.55 2.50 -10.06
CA ALA A 197 -26.87 3.04 -11.23
C ALA A 197 -26.76 2.02 -12.39
N ARG A 198 -26.75 0.71 -12.13
CA ARG A 198 -26.74 -0.32 -13.18
C ARG A 198 -28.07 -0.43 -13.91
N GLU A 199 -29.21 -0.35 -13.24
CA GLU A 199 -30.54 -0.42 -13.87
C GLU A 199 -31.00 0.95 -14.38
N GLY A 200 -30.69 2.04 -13.67
CA GLY A 200 -31.04 3.40 -14.04
C GLY A 200 -30.28 3.95 -15.24
N ASN A 201 -29.03 3.55 -15.44
CA ASN A 201 -28.16 4.13 -16.47
C ASN A 201 -28.63 3.82 -17.90
N LYS A 202 -29.04 2.59 -18.22
CA LYS A 202 -29.56 2.28 -19.55
C LYS A 202 -30.86 3.02 -19.84
N THR A 203 -31.75 3.13 -18.87
CA THR A 203 -33.03 3.79 -19.00
C THR A 203 -32.89 5.32 -18.99
N LEU A 204 -31.97 5.87 -18.14
CA LEU A 204 -31.70 7.30 -18.05
C LEU A 204 -30.95 7.81 -19.29
N VAL A 205 -29.91 7.08 -19.72
CA VAL A 205 -29.15 7.38 -20.95
C VAL A 205 -30.04 7.31 -22.17
N ASN A 206 -30.88 6.28 -22.28
CA ASN A 206 -31.84 6.17 -23.40
C ASN A 206 -32.92 7.27 -23.35
N LYS A 207 -33.38 7.65 -22.15
CA LYS A 207 -34.32 8.78 -21.99
C LYS A 207 -33.69 10.14 -22.31
N LEU A 208 -32.46 10.38 -21.82
CA LEU A 208 -31.68 11.60 -22.13
C LEU A 208 -31.32 11.67 -23.62
N ALA A 209 -30.85 10.57 -24.20
CA ALA A 209 -30.55 10.49 -25.63
C ALA A 209 -31.80 10.74 -26.51
N SER A 210 -32.97 10.22 -26.10
CA SER A 210 -34.22 10.48 -26.80
C SER A 210 -34.71 11.91 -26.65
N LEU A 211 -34.55 12.53 -25.48
CA LEU A 211 -34.90 13.93 -25.18
C LEU A 211 -34.01 14.93 -25.92
N LEU A 212 -32.71 14.63 -26.02
CA LEU A 212 -31.71 15.49 -26.66
C LEU A 212 -31.53 15.20 -28.16
N ARG A 213 -32.29 14.26 -28.74
CA ARG A 213 -32.18 13.81 -30.15
C ARG A 213 -30.76 13.45 -30.58
N ILE A 214 -29.99 12.85 -29.67
CA ILE A 214 -28.59 12.45 -29.87
C ILE A 214 -28.55 11.19 -30.73
N LYS A 215 -27.68 11.15 -31.74
CA LYS A 215 -27.49 10.00 -32.61
C LYS A 215 -26.82 8.85 -31.84
N LYS A 216 -27.16 7.61 -32.20
CA LYS A 216 -26.70 6.37 -31.51
C LYS A 216 -25.19 6.22 -31.34
N ASN A 217 -24.38 6.94 -32.13
CA ASN A 217 -22.92 6.93 -32.06
C ASN A 217 -22.37 7.84 -30.96
N ASP A 218 -23.13 8.85 -30.50
CA ASP A 218 -22.67 9.80 -29.49
C ASP A 218 -23.03 9.33 -28.07
N VAL A 219 -23.79 8.25 -27.96
CA VAL A 219 -24.19 7.63 -26.68
C VAL A 219 -22.98 7.05 -25.94
N LYS A 220 -21.91 6.64 -26.66
CA LYS A 220 -20.67 6.17 -26.04
C LYS A 220 -19.90 7.23 -25.26
N GLU A 221 -19.89 8.48 -25.76
CA GLU A 221 -19.26 9.61 -25.03
C GLU A 221 -20.05 9.97 -23.76
N ILE A 222 -21.38 9.90 -23.84
CA ILE A 222 -22.25 10.14 -22.67
C ILE A 222 -22.09 9.01 -21.64
N GLU A 223 -21.96 7.74 -22.08
CA GLU A 223 -21.66 6.62 -21.18
C GLU A 223 -20.30 6.76 -20.48
N VAL A 224 -19.28 7.26 -21.17
CA VAL A 224 -17.96 7.55 -20.59
C VAL A 224 -18.05 8.68 -19.56
N THR A 225 -18.78 9.75 -19.86
CA THR A 225 -18.96 10.88 -18.93
C THR A 225 -19.76 10.49 -17.68
N ILE A 226 -20.78 9.63 -17.81
CA ILE A 226 -21.55 9.13 -16.66
C ILE A 226 -20.75 8.14 -15.81
N LYS A 227 -19.79 7.40 -16.38
CA LYS A 227 -18.86 6.54 -15.62
C LYS A 227 -17.88 7.34 -14.75
N LEU A 228 -17.69 8.63 -15.01
CA LEU A 228 -16.82 9.53 -14.26
C LEU A 228 -17.54 10.26 -13.11
N ILE A 229 -18.85 10.06 -12.90
CA ILE A 229 -19.55 10.60 -11.72
C ILE A 229 -19.06 9.80 -10.51
N PRO A 230 -18.51 10.46 -9.48
CA PRO A 230 -17.92 9.77 -8.33
C PRO A 230 -19.02 8.97 -7.62
N MET A 231 -18.88 7.66 -7.68
CA MET A 231 -19.63 6.76 -6.84
C MET A 231 -19.09 6.87 -5.42
N GLN A 232 -19.91 6.56 -4.42
CA GLN A 232 -19.47 6.51 -3.05
C GLN A 232 -18.25 5.59 -2.94
N GLY A 233 -17.17 6.12 -2.43
CA GLY A 233 -15.91 5.41 -2.28
C GLY A 233 -15.30 5.69 -0.91
N ARG A 234 -14.43 4.81 -0.48
CA ARG A 234 -13.56 4.99 0.68
C ARG A 234 -12.10 4.91 0.26
N PHE A 235 -11.22 5.60 0.96
CA PHE A 235 -9.79 5.47 0.70
C PHE A 235 -9.36 4.01 0.99
N ALA A 236 -8.59 3.42 0.08
CA ALA A 236 -8.08 2.05 0.26
C ALA A 236 -7.08 2.00 1.42
N PRO A 237 -6.96 0.88 2.15
CA PRO A 237 -5.83 0.68 3.04
C PRO A 237 -4.51 0.91 2.32
N ILE A 238 -3.47 1.35 3.02
CA ILE A 238 -2.12 1.50 2.44
C ILE A 238 -1.61 0.12 2.02
N TYR A 239 -1.25 -0.06 0.77
CA TYR A 239 -0.78 -1.32 0.19
C TYR A 239 0.49 -1.10 -0.63
N ASP A 240 1.11 -2.21 -1.07
CA ASP A 240 2.31 -2.25 -1.91
C ASP A 240 3.48 -1.43 -1.33
N SER A 241 3.86 -1.75 -0.10
CA SER A 241 4.96 -1.11 0.62
C SER A 241 6.28 -1.90 0.56
N GLY A 242 6.42 -2.86 -0.35
CA GLY A 242 7.58 -3.74 -0.44
C GLY A 242 8.90 -3.05 -0.81
N CYS A 243 8.85 -1.84 -1.37
CA CYS A 243 10.03 -1.06 -1.75
C CYS A 243 10.59 -0.22 -0.60
N CYS A 244 10.69 -0.80 0.61
CA CYS A 244 11.12 -0.12 1.83
C CYS A 244 12.14 -0.96 2.62
N LEU A 245 12.54 -0.48 3.80
CA LEU A 245 13.32 -1.19 4.82
C LEU A 245 14.63 -1.82 4.29
N ALA A 246 15.28 -1.14 3.35
CA ALA A 246 16.56 -1.54 2.74
C ALA A 246 16.50 -2.93 2.05
N ARG A 247 15.35 -3.31 1.46
CA ARG A 247 15.15 -4.58 0.76
C ARG A 247 16.19 -4.84 -0.35
N GLU A 248 16.67 -3.77 -0.98
CA GLU A 248 17.62 -3.81 -2.08
C GLU A 248 19.08 -4.03 -1.65
N LYS A 249 19.36 -4.01 -0.34
CA LYS A 249 20.71 -4.17 0.20
C LYS A 249 21.11 -5.64 0.29
N SER A 250 22.31 -5.95 -0.17
CA SER A 250 22.93 -7.25 0.07
C SER A 250 23.26 -7.43 1.57
N ASP A 251 23.53 -8.66 2.00
CA ASP A 251 23.92 -8.92 3.40
C ASP A 251 25.26 -8.25 3.77
N GLU A 252 26.19 -8.11 2.80
CA GLU A 252 27.40 -7.31 2.98
C GLU A 252 27.10 -5.83 3.21
N ASP A 253 26.16 -5.26 2.44
CA ASP A 253 25.76 -3.86 2.61
C ASP A 253 25.02 -3.64 3.92
N VAL A 254 24.23 -4.62 4.38
CA VAL A 254 23.61 -4.61 5.70
C VAL A 254 24.68 -4.50 6.80
N THR A 255 25.71 -5.36 6.74
CA THR A 255 26.81 -5.32 7.69
C THR A 255 27.56 -3.98 7.67
N LYS A 256 27.81 -3.40 6.49
CA LYS A 256 28.44 -2.08 6.35
C LYS A 256 27.59 -0.99 6.98
N LEU A 257 26.28 -0.97 6.68
CA LEU A 257 25.34 0.02 7.24
C LEU A 257 25.22 -0.07 8.77
N LEU A 258 25.34 -1.27 9.33
CA LEU A 258 25.30 -1.46 10.78
C LEU A 258 26.57 -0.97 11.51
N ARG A 259 27.73 -0.98 10.82
CA ARG A 259 29.03 -0.60 11.38
C ARG A 259 29.41 0.86 11.14
N ASP A 260 28.96 1.44 10.05
CA ASP A 260 29.30 2.81 9.63
C ASP A 260 28.09 3.75 9.81
N SER A 261 28.14 4.58 10.85
CA SER A 261 27.07 5.53 11.16
C SER A 261 26.91 6.62 10.09
N LEU A 262 28.00 7.04 9.45
CA LEU A 262 27.93 8.07 8.38
C LEU A 262 27.28 7.49 7.14
N MET A 263 27.60 6.25 6.79
CA MET A 263 26.96 5.54 5.69
C MET A 263 25.47 5.31 5.97
N PHE A 264 25.12 4.93 7.20
CA PHE A 264 23.75 4.73 7.64
C PHE A 264 22.94 6.04 7.56
N ASP A 265 23.47 7.14 8.08
CA ASP A 265 22.82 8.46 8.00
C ASP A 265 22.67 8.95 6.55
N SER A 266 23.70 8.73 5.73
CA SER A 266 23.65 9.03 4.30
C SER A 266 22.56 8.23 3.59
N TYR A 267 22.37 6.95 3.95
CA TYR A 267 21.34 6.11 3.40
C TYR A 267 19.93 6.66 3.71
N ILE A 268 19.67 7.03 4.96
CA ILE A 268 18.39 7.63 5.35
C ILE A 268 18.14 8.95 4.61
N ASN A 269 19.16 9.81 4.51
CA ASN A 269 19.05 11.12 3.89
C ASN A 269 18.82 11.07 2.38
N ARG A 270 19.30 10.02 1.70
CA ARG A 270 19.08 9.81 0.26
C ARG A 270 17.69 9.28 -0.07
N GLY A 271 16.96 8.76 0.90
CA GLY A 271 15.60 8.26 0.72
C GLY A 271 14.68 9.38 0.24
N LYS A 272 14.12 9.25 -0.96
CA LYS A 272 13.25 10.24 -1.59
C LYS A 272 11.85 9.67 -1.79
N SER A 273 10.85 10.51 -1.64
CA SER A 273 9.47 10.17 -2.00
C SER A 273 9.32 10.09 -3.52
N GLU A 274 8.44 9.19 -3.99
CA GLU A 274 8.01 9.17 -5.39
C GLU A 274 7.05 10.34 -5.69
N ILE A 275 6.19 10.68 -4.72
CA ILE A 275 5.36 11.89 -4.79
C ILE A 275 6.29 13.10 -4.74
N ARG A 276 6.19 13.95 -5.76
CA ARG A 276 7.07 15.09 -5.99
C ARG A 276 6.46 16.38 -5.45
N TRP A 277 7.25 17.45 -5.44
CA TRP A 277 6.85 18.76 -4.94
C TRP A 277 7.14 19.88 -5.94
N GLY A 278 6.27 20.92 -5.90
CA GLY A 278 6.45 22.14 -6.66
C GLY A 278 6.19 22.00 -8.16
N GLU A 279 6.17 23.11 -8.87
CA GLU A 279 5.85 23.18 -10.31
C GLU A 279 6.85 22.40 -11.19
N ARG A 280 8.10 22.30 -10.75
CA ARG A 280 9.15 21.57 -11.47
C ARG A 280 9.16 20.06 -11.17
N GLY A 281 8.28 19.60 -10.29
CA GLY A 281 8.20 18.21 -9.89
C GLY A 281 9.49 17.71 -9.24
N GLU A 282 10.00 18.40 -8.23
CA GLU A 282 11.23 18.03 -7.53
C GLU A 282 11.01 16.79 -6.66
N LYS A 283 11.94 15.83 -6.74
CA LYS A 283 11.94 14.62 -5.91
C LYS A 283 12.66 14.91 -4.60
N LEU A 284 11.89 15.26 -3.57
CA LEU A 284 12.39 15.62 -2.24
C LEU A 284 12.68 14.37 -1.39
N ASN A 285 13.58 14.52 -0.40
CA ASN A 285 13.67 13.59 0.71
C ASN A 285 12.35 13.56 1.48
N HIS A 286 12.00 12.40 2.07
CA HIS A 286 10.72 12.21 2.76
C HIS A 286 10.40 13.31 3.77
N PHE A 287 11.38 13.65 4.64
CA PHE A 287 11.17 14.65 5.69
C PHE A 287 11.06 16.07 5.14
N ALA A 288 11.81 16.37 4.07
CA ALA A 288 11.69 17.64 3.36
C ALA A 288 10.32 17.79 2.71
N LEU A 289 9.79 16.72 2.08
CA LEU A 289 8.43 16.73 1.54
C LEU A 289 7.39 17.01 2.62
N ILE A 290 7.49 16.33 3.77
CA ILE A 290 6.56 16.56 4.90
C ILE A 290 6.64 18.01 5.41
N LYS A 291 7.86 18.59 5.50
CA LYS A 291 8.02 20.00 5.88
C LYS A 291 7.35 20.95 4.90
N GLU A 292 7.42 20.67 3.60
CA GLU A 292 6.73 21.47 2.60
C GLU A 292 5.20 21.34 2.69
N ILE A 293 4.68 20.09 2.82
CA ILE A 293 3.25 19.85 3.01
C ILE A 293 2.74 20.54 4.29
N ARG A 294 3.50 20.50 5.37
CA ARG A 294 3.17 21.13 6.65
C ARG A 294 2.91 22.64 6.53
N LYS A 295 3.53 23.34 5.57
CA LYS A 295 3.30 24.78 5.38
C LYS A 295 1.83 25.07 5.03
N ALA A 296 1.17 24.19 4.28
CA ALA A 296 -0.23 24.35 3.88
C ALA A 296 -1.20 23.54 4.77
N TYR A 297 -0.76 22.41 5.32
CA TYR A 297 -1.57 21.46 6.08
C TYR A 297 -1.00 21.24 7.48
N LYS A 298 -0.70 22.35 8.16
CA LYS A 298 0.01 22.33 9.46
C LYS A 298 -0.71 21.50 10.50
N GLU A 299 -2.01 21.70 10.65
CA GLU A 299 -2.81 21.02 11.67
C GLU A 299 -2.85 19.52 11.42
N THR A 300 -3.15 19.10 10.19
CA THR A 300 -3.20 17.68 9.81
C THR A 300 -1.86 16.98 10.04
N VAL A 301 -0.75 17.59 9.58
CA VAL A 301 0.59 17.02 9.75
C VAL A 301 0.99 16.96 11.21
N ASP A 302 0.79 18.06 11.97
CA ASP A 302 1.17 18.13 13.38
C ASP A 302 0.36 17.13 14.22
N ASN A 303 -0.94 17.02 13.99
CA ASN A 303 -1.80 16.08 14.71
C ASN A 303 -1.42 14.63 14.42
N GLU A 304 -1.16 14.29 13.14
CA GLU A 304 -0.77 12.93 12.78
C GLU A 304 0.59 12.56 13.37
N ILE A 305 1.59 13.45 13.32
CA ILE A 305 2.90 13.19 13.92
C ILE A 305 2.78 13.02 15.44
N ARG A 306 1.98 13.88 16.14
CA ARG A 306 1.75 13.75 17.59
C ARG A 306 1.05 12.45 17.93
N ARG A 307 0.03 12.06 17.17
CA ARG A 307 -0.65 10.76 17.33
C ARG A 307 0.34 9.60 17.24
N ILE A 308 1.26 9.65 16.26
CA ILE A 308 2.28 8.60 16.11
C ILE A 308 3.24 8.62 17.31
N ILE A 309 3.67 9.80 17.78
CA ILE A 309 4.55 9.92 18.96
C ILE A 309 3.92 9.28 20.19
N GLU A 310 2.62 9.44 20.40
CA GLU A 310 1.89 8.89 21.55
C GLU A 310 1.84 7.35 21.54
N VAL A 311 1.71 6.74 20.35
CA VAL A 311 1.58 5.28 20.22
C VAL A 311 2.90 4.56 19.94
N PHE A 312 3.95 5.29 19.56
CA PHE A 312 5.23 4.70 19.17
C PHE A 312 5.96 4.11 20.38
N ASN A 313 6.10 2.79 20.38
CA ASN A 313 6.83 2.05 21.39
C ASN A 313 8.01 1.30 20.77
N PRO A 314 9.28 1.69 21.04
CA PRO A 314 10.46 1.03 20.49
C PRO A 314 10.54 -0.47 20.80
N ASN A 315 10.08 -0.89 21.99
CA ASN A 315 10.10 -2.30 22.37
C ASN A 315 9.09 -3.10 21.54
N ASN A 316 7.89 -2.57 21.30
CA ASN A 316 6.91 -3.19 20.44
C ASN A 316 7.41 -3.31 18.99
N ILE A 317 8.03 -2.26 18.45
CA ILE A 317 8.66 -2.30 17.12
C ILE A 317 9.75 -3.37 17.06
N ARG A 318 10.58 -3.48 18.12
CA ARG A 318 11.61 -4.51 18.22
C ARG A 318 10.97 -5.91 18.22
N GLU A 319 9.97 -6.11 19.05
CA GLU A 319 9.24 -7.38 19.15
C GLU A 319 8.63 -7.80 17.80
N ILE A 320 7.96 -6.90 17.10
CA ILE A 320 7.42 -7.16 15.76
C ILE A 320 8.52 -7.64 14.81
N ILE A 321 9.64 -6.93 14.73
CA ILE A 321 10.69 -7.22 13.75
C ILE A 321 11.42 -8.51 14.07
N PHE A 322 11.77 -8.74 15.34
CA PHE A 322 12.58 -9.90 15.72
C PHE A 322 11.78 -11.20 15.73
N ASN A 323 10.45 -11.13 15.85
CA ASN A 323 9.56 -12.28 15.82
C ASN A 323 8.79 -12.44 14.50
N ILE A 324 9.07 -11.62 13.47
CA ILE A 324 8.27 -11.58 12.24
C ILE A 324 8.22 -12.92 11.48
N ASP A 325 9.26 -13.71 11.59
CA ASP A 325 9.44 -15.01 10.94
C ASP A 325 9.15 -16.21 11.86
N ILE A 326 8.65 -15.98 13.08
CA ILE A 326 8.41 -17.06 14.04
C ILE A 326 7.37 -18.06 13.56
N ALA A 327 6.36 -17.58 12.78
CA ALA A 327 5.31 -18.41 12.21
C ALA A 327 5.75 -19.23 11.00
N LEU A 328 6.96 -18.99 10.49
CA LEU A 328 7.50 -19.73 9.35
C LEU A 328 7.80 -21.18 9.77
N PRO A 329 7.33 -22.20 9.01
CA PRO A 329 7.67 -23.61 9.26
C PRO A 329 9.17 -23.87 9.29
N ASP A 330 9.62 -24.83 10.10
CA ASP A 330 11.04 -25.08 10.33
C ASP A 330 11.80 -25.48 9.07
N ASP A 331 11.17 -26.22 8.17
CA ASP A 331 11.74 -26.60 6.85
C ASP A 331 11.97 -25.42 5.92
N LEU A 332 11.26 -24.30 6.14
CA LEU A 332 11.40 -23.08 5.35
C LEU A 332 12.32 -22.03 5.99
N LYS A 333 12.58 -22.12 7.29
CA LYS A 333 13.39 -21.14 8.03
C LYS A 333 14.81 -20.98 7.46
N ALA A 334 15.48 -22.09 7.11
CA ALA A 334 16.83 -22.05 6.57
C ALA A 334 16.95 -21.22 5.28
N SER A 335 15.89 -21.18 4.47
CA SER A 335 15.88 -20.50 3.16
C SER A 335 15.26 -19.11 3.20
N TYR A 336 14.31 -18.86 4.11
CA TYR A 336 13.45 -17.68 4.04
C TYR A 336 13.45 -16.81 5.31
N ALA A 337 13.92 -17.30 6.47
CA ALA A 337 14.03 -16.48 7.67
C ALA A 337 15.00 -15.30 7.46
N LEU A 338 14.74 -14.20 8.13
CA LEU A 338 15.62 -13.03 8.11
C LEU A 338 16.82 -13.25 9.03
N SER A 339 18.01 -12.82 8.61
CA SER A 339 19.17 -12.80 9.49
C SER A 339 19.00 -11.78 10.62
N GLU A 340 19.65 -12.04 11.77
CA GLU A 340 19.59 -11.12 12.91
C GLU A 340 20.16 -9.74 12.58
N GLU A 341 21.20 -9.66 11.72
CA GLU A 341 21.74 -8.41 11.24
C GLU A 341 20.72 -7.64 10.41
N ARG A 342 19.94 -8.32 9.56
CA ARG A 342 18.90 -7.67 8.76
C ARG A 342 17.77 -7.15 9.64
N LYS A 343 17.33 -7.94 10.63
CA LYS A 343 16.33 -7.50 11.62
C LYS A 343 16.82 -6.27 12.39
N GLU A 344 18.08 -6.29 12.84
CA GLU A 344 18.69 -5.16 13.53
C GLU A 344 18.78 -3.91 12.63
N LEU A 345 19.15 -4.05 11.35
CA LEU A 345 19.15 -2.92 10.40
C LEU A 345 17.75 -2.33 10.23
N ILE A 346 16.75 -3.17 10.02
CA ILE A 346 15.34 -2.75 9.87
C ILE A 346 14.88 -1.99 11.12
N TYR A 347 15.16 -2.53 12.31
CA TYR A 347 14.84 -1.87 13.57
C TYR A 347 15.50 -0.48 13.67
N ARG A 348 16.80 -0.39 13.43
CA ARG A 348 17.53 0.89 13.48
C ARG A 348 17.00 1.90 12.46
N LEU A 349 16.63 1.46 11.25
CA LEU A 349 16.06 2.32 10.23
C LEU A 349 14.75 2.94 10.70
N ILE A 350 13.83 2.15 11.25
CA ILE A 350 12.53 2.64 11.74
C ILE A 350 12.72 3.62 12.88
N ILE A 351 13.56 3.28 13.88
CA ILE A 351 13.83 4.16 15.03
C ILE A 351 14.41 5.50 14.59
N ASN A 352 15.43 5.48 13.72
CA ASN A 352 16.08 6.72 13.29
C ASN A 352 15.15 7.58 12.40
N ARG A 353 14.38 6.95 11.49
CA ARG A 353 13.39 7.66 10.67
C ARG A 353 12.29 8.28 11.52
N PHE A 354 11.79 7.57 12.52
CA PHE A 354 10.84 8.11 13.48
C PHE A 354 11.43 9.31 14.25
N ASN A 355 12.68 9.24 14.70
CA ASN A 355 13.31 10.38 15.36
C ASN A 355 13.41 11.61 14.44
N ARG A 356 13.76 11.43 13.17
CA ARG A 356 13.77 12.52 12.17
C ARG A 356 12.37 13.04 11.85
N LEU A 357 11.34 12.17 11.91
CA LEU A 357 9.96 12.63 11.76
C LEU A 357 9.55 13.57 12.90
N LYS A 358 9.95 13.28 14.14
CA LYS A 358 9.71 14.18 15.28
C LYS A 358 10.34 15.57 15.09
N GLU A 359 11.52 15.64 14.45
CA GLU A 359 12.20 16.89 14.15
C GLU A 359 11.43 17.79 13.17
N VAL A 360 10.44 17.24 12.44
CA VAL A 360 9.57 18.06 11.58
C VAL A 360 8.69 19.01 12.38
N LEU A 361 8.37 18.69 13.64
CA LEU A 361 7.55 19.54 14.51
C LEU A 361 8.33 20.73 15.07
N LEU A 362 9.66 20.64 15.11
CA LEU A 362 10.56 21.71 15.57
C LEU A 362 10.71 22.80 14.50
#